data_5bc6c27a2e82b1f8f01372be698234c4
#
_entry.id   5bc6c27a2e82b1f8f01372be698234c4
#
_cell.length_a   1.000
_cell.length_b   1.000
_cell.length_c   1.000
_cell.angle_alpha   90.00
_cell.angle_beta   90.00
_cell.angle_gamma   90.00
#
_symmetry.space_group_name_H-M   'P 1'
#
loop_
_entity.id
_entity.type
_entity.pdbx_description
1 polymer ?
#
loop_
_entity_poly.entity_id
_entity_poly.type
_entity_poly.pdbx_seq_one_letter_code
_entity_poly.pdbx_strand_id
1 'polypeptide(L)'
;MRLSNIFADTSKARPFAAGTSIFEKGDKGEEMYVVKEGEVDIFINDFHLETVIPDGIFGELSLIDRETRIASAIARTDCTLQVVDKRRFLFLIQETPVFAIQVMKVMADRLRRVDLLIAKSDFGRTNRGPQN
;
A
#
# COMPACT_ATOMS: atom_id res chain seq x y z
N MET A 1 -15.27 5.93 -8.17
CA MET A 1 -15.57 4.52 -7.91
C MET A 1 -15.09 4.13 -6.53
N ARG A 2 -15.93 3.42 -5.81
CA ARG A 2 -15.55 2.91 -4.50
C ARG A 2 -15.11 1.46 -4.61
N LEU A 3 -13.91 1.16 -4.18
CA LEU A 3 -13.38 -0.20 -4.23
C LEU A 3 -14.18 -1.16 -3.35
N SER A 4 -14.75 -0.66 -2.25
CA SER A 4 -15.57 -1.49 -1.38
C SER A 4 -16.78 -2.09 -2.11
N ASN A 5 -17.27 -1.43 -3.16
CA ASN A 5 -18.39 -1.98 -3.94
C ASN A 5 -17.95 -3.17 -4.80
N ILE A 6 -16.69 -3.21 -5.21
CA ILE A 6 -16.13 -4.32 -5.97
C ILE A 6 -15.96 -5.53 -5.06
N PHE A 7 -15.68 -5.31 -3.78
CA PHE A 7 -15.39 -6.34 -2.80
C PHE A 7 -16.53 -6.51 -1.78
N ALA A 8 -17.77 -6.49 -2.27
CA ALA A 8 -18.93 -6.73 -1.40
C ALA A 8 -18.89 -8.12 -0.79
N ASP A 9 -18.33 -9.09 -1.52
CA ASP A 9 -18.14 -10.45 -1.01
C ASP A 9 -16.97 -10.44 -0.03
N THR A 10 -17.21 -10.85 1.21
CA THR A 10 -16.23 -10.83 2.28
C THR A 10 -15.49 -12.16 2.46
N SER A 11 -15.66 -13.12 1.53
CA SER A 11 -15.06 -14.44 1.66
C SER A 11 -13.54 -14.41 1.78
N LYS A 12 -12.90 -13.38 1.24
CA LYS A 12 -11.44 -13.20 1.30
C LYS A 12 -11.02 -12.13 2.29
N ALA A 13 -11.91 -11.72 3.17
CA ALA A 13 -11.59 -10.72 4.19
C ALA A 13 -10.77 -11.36 5.31
N ARG A 14 -9.77 -10.64 5.80
CA ARG A 14 -8.87 -11.12 6.85
C ARG A 14 -8.74 -10.05 7.94
N PRO A 15 -8.97 -10.41 9.21
CA PRO A 15 -8.82 -9.45 10.31
C PRO A 15 -7.39 -9.36 10.78
N PHE A 16 -7.01 -8.18 11.27
CA PHE A 16 -5.71 -7.93 11.89
C PHE A 16 -5.92 -7.07 13.11
N ALA A 17 -5.35 -7.48 14.23
CA ALA A 17 -5.42 -6.70 15.46
C ALA A 17 -4.49 -5.49 15.39
N ALA A 18 -4.85 -4.42 16.07
CA ALA A 18 -4.02 -3.21 16.16
C ALA A 18 -2.60 -3.58 16.59
N GLY A 19 -1.61 -3.00 15.92
CA GLY A 19 -0.19 -3.24 16.20
C GLY A 19 0.40 -4.45 15.51
N THR A 20 -0.41 -5.25 14.81
CA THR A 20 0.07 -6.44 14.11
C THR A 20 0.74 -6.03 12.80
N SER A 21 1.87 -6.65 12.51
CA SER A 21 2.53 -6.49 11.21
C SER A 21 1.77 -7.31 10.17
N ILE A 22 1.35 -6.64 9.09
CA ILE A 22 0.68 -7.31 7.97
C ILE A 22 1.74 -7.90 7.04
N PHE A 23 2.77 -7.13 6.77
CA PHE A 23 3.98 -7.61 6.12
C PHE A 23 5.13 -6.67 6.44
N GLU A 24 6.35 -7.14 6.24
CA GLU A 24 7.55 -6.36 6.51
C GLU A 24 8.40 -6.24 5.25
N LYS A 25 9.17 -5.17 5.19
CA LYS A 25 10.11 -4.96 4.10
C LYS A 25 10.97 -6.20 3.93
N GLY A 26 11.11 -6.65 2.70
CA GLY A 26 11.89 -7.84 2.37
C GLY A 26 11.09 -9.12 2.27
N ASP A 27 9.86 -9.13 2.78
CA ASP A 27 8.99 -10.30 2.65
C ASP A 27 8.60 -10.50 1.19
N LYS A 28 8.30 -11.73 0.82
CA LYS A 28 7.71 -12.00 -0.48
C LYS A 28 6.31 -11.43 -0.51
N GLY A 29 5.96 -10.75 -1.61
CA GLY A 29 4.65 -10.13 -1.74
C GLY A 29 3.87 -10.75 -2.88
N GLU A 30 2.85 -11.54 -2.54
CA GLU A 30 2.01 -12.22 -3.52
C GLU A 30 0.56 -11.76 -3.46
N GLU A 31 0.28 -10.77 -2.62
CA GLU A 31 -1.07 -10.26 -2.40
C GLU A 31 -1.04 -8.75 -2.25
N MET A 32 -2.12 -8.12 -2.68
CA MET A 32 -2.39 -6.75 -2.29
C MET A 32 -3.63 -6.74 -1.40
N TYR A 33 -3.90 -5.61 -0.79
CA TYR A 33 -4.99 -5.50 0.19
C TYR A 33 -5.81 -4.25 -0.06
N VAL A 34 -7.10 -4.37 0.21
CA VAL A 34 -8.02 -3.23 0.23
C VAL A 34 -8.53 -3.11 1.66
N VAL A 35 -8.42 -1.93 2.25
CA VAL A 35 -8.89 -1.70 3.61
C VAL A 35 -10.40 -1.60 3.59
N LYS A 36 -11.06 -2.50 4.31
CA LYS A 36 -12.53 -2.45 4.48
C LYS A 36 -12.88 -1.70 5.74
N GLU A 37 -12.18 -1.97 6.83
CA GLU A 37 -12.37 -1.31 8.11
C GLU A 37 -11.02 -1.07 8.76
N GLY A 38 -10.92 0.02 9.52
CA GLY A 38 -9.71 0.33 10.26
C GLY A 38 -8.69 1.09 9.40
N GLU A 39 -7.48 1.18 9.91
CA GLU A 39 -6.40 1.94 9.29
C GLU A 39 -5.10 1.16 9.32
N VAL A 40 -4.28 1.36 8.30
CA VAL A 40 -2.98 0.68 8.17
C VAL A 40 -1.90 1.72 7.93
N ASP A 41 -0.82 1.65 8.72
CA ASP A 41 0.34 2.51 8.54
C ASP A 41 1.37 1.83 7.62
N ILE A 42 1.86 2.58 6.66
CA ILE A 42 2.91 2.14 5.75
C ILE A 42 4.20 2.87 6.10
N PHE A 43 5.28 2.11 6.28
CA PHE A 43 6.59 2.66 6.59
C PHE A 43 7.62 2.23 5.54
N ILE A 44 8.48 3.15 5.17
CA ILE A 44 9.68 2.85 4.40
C ILE A 44 10.84 3.07 5.35
N ASN A 45 11.50 1.99 5.77
CA ASN A 45 12.44 2.00 6.87
C ASN A 45 11.75 2.59 8.10
N ASP A 46 12.28 3.67 8.67
CA ASP A 46 11.67 4.31 9.84
C ASP A 46 10.74 5.45 9.49
N PHE A 47 10.54 5.72 8.20
CA PHE A 47 9.70 6.84 7.78
C PHE A 47 8.26 6.39 7.58
N HIS A 48 7.34 7.08 8.25
CA HIS A 48 5.91 6.88 8.03
C HIS A 48 5.54 7.51 6.69
N LEU A 49 5.21 6.67 5.72
CA LEU A 49 4.87 7.13 4.37
C LEU A 49 3.43 7.64 4.31
N GLU A 50 2.51 6.84 4.82
CA GLU A 50 1.10 7.19 4.81
C GLU A 50 0.30 6.29 5.75
N THR A 51 -0.93 6.71 6.06
CA THR A 51 -1.93 5.88 6.71
C THR A 51 -3.00 5.58 5.68
N VAL A 52 -3.22 4.30 5.42
CA VAL A 52 -4.24 3.86 4.46
C VAL A 52 -5.56 3.74 5.20
N ILE A 53 -6.57 4.45 4.73
CA ILE A 53 -7.91 4.48 5.33
C ILE A 53 -8.85 3.57 4.55
N PRO A 54 -10.08 3.33 5.06
CA PRO A 54 -11.03 2.47 4.34
C PRO A 54 -11.19 2.87 2.88
N ASP A 55 -11.30 1.87 2.04
CA ASP A 55 -11.37 1.95 0.59
C ASP A 55 -10.00 2.18 -0.08
N GLY A 56 -8.94 2.36 0.72
CA GLY A 56 -7.59 2.48 0.19
C GLY A 56 -6.95 1.13 -0.08
N ILE A 57 -5.92 1.11 -0.92
CA ILE A 57 -5.19 -0.11 -1.27
C ILE A 57 -3.73 0.01 -0.89
N PHE A 58 -3.08 -1.15 -0.69
CA PHE A 58 -1.64 -1.20 -0.46
C PHE A 58 -1.11 -2.60 -0.82
N GLY A 59 0.21 -2.70 -0.98
CA GLY A 59 0.85 -3.97 -1.32
C GLY A 59 0.80 -4.31 -2.80
N GLU A 60 0.37 -3.39 -3.66
CA GLU A 60 0.18 -3.63 -5.09
C GLU A 60 1.50 -3.82 -5.86
N LEU A 61 2.58 -3.16 -5.43
CA LEU A 61 3.84 -3.21 -6.19
C LEU A 61 4.42 -4.61 -6.25
N SER A 62 4.49 -5.32 -5.12
CA SER A 62 5.03 -6.68 -5.09
C SER A 62 4.19 -7.64 -5.91
N LEU A 63 2.89 -7.41 -5.94
CA LEU A 63 1.98 -8.23 -6.72
C LEU A 63 2.23 -8.07 -8.22
N ILE A 64 2.48 -6.84 -8.64
CA ILE A 64 2.64 -6.51 -10.07
C ILE A 64 3.98 -6.99 -10.60
N ASP A 65 5.08 -6.74 -9.89
CA ASP A 65 6.42 -7.05 -10.40
C ASP A 65 7.07 -8.26 -9.76
N ARG A 66 6.38 -8.92 -8.84
CA ARG A 66 6.84 -10.13 -8.15
C ARG A 66 8.10 -9.92 -7.33
N GLU A 67 8.37 -8.69 -6.94
CA GLU A 67 9.50 -8.38 -6.08
C GLU A 67 9.11 -8.49 -4.61
N THR A 68 10.10 -8.41 -3.75
CA THR A 68 9.85 -8.40 -2.32
C THR A 68 9.21 -7.08 -1.91
N ARG A 69 8.64 -7.06 -0.71
CA ARG A 69 8.02 -5.85 -0.16
C ARG A 69 9.07 -4.77 0.02
N ILE A 70 8.81 -3.58 -0.49
CA ILE A 70 9.70 -2.42 -0.34
C ILE A 70 9.39 -1.61 0.91
N ALA A 71 8.29 -1.91 1.57
CA ALA A 71 7.82 -1.19 2.74
C ALA A 71 7.23 -2.18 3.74
N SER A 72 6.99 -1.71 4.95
CA SER A 72 6.32 -2.48 5.99
C SER A 72 4.90 -1.92 6.15
N ALA A 73 3.95 -2.79 6.49
CA ALA A 73 2.56 -2.40 6.73
C ALA A 73 2.15 -2.93 8.11
N ILE A 74 1.66 -2.04 8.95
CA ILE A 74 1.28 -2.36 10.33
C ILE A 74 -0.14 -1.89 10.55
N ALA A 75 -0.98 -2.74 11.14
CA ALA A 75 -2.33 -2.36 11.50
C ALA A 75 -2.27 -1.28 12.58
N ARG A 76 -2.70 -0.08 12.24
CA ARG A 76 -2.73 1.03 13.19
C ARG A 76 -3.84 0.85 14.21
N THR A 77 -4.97 0.36 13.74
CA THR A 77 -6.13 0.00 14.55
C THR A 77 -6.49 -1.43 14.21
N ASP A 78 -7.45 -2.01 14.93
CA ASP A 78 -8.03 -3.26 14.45
C ASP A 78 -8.58 -3.00 13.06
N CYS A 79 -8.29 -3.88 12.13
CA CYS A 79 -8.71 -3.67 10.76
C CYS A 79 -9.15 -4.97 10.10
N THR A 80 -9.95 -4.81 9.06
CA THR A 80 -10.37 -5.90 8.19
C THR A 80 -9.91 -5.55 6.79
N LEU A 81 -9.14 -6.46 6.18
CA LEU A 81 -8.54 -6.26 4.87
C LEU A 81 -9.11 -7.26 3.89
N GLN A 82 -9.45 -6.78 2.71
CA GLN A 82 -9.79 -7.64 1.59
C GLN A 82 -8.49 -8.06 0.92
N VAL A 83 -8.27 -9.36 0.81
CA VAL A 83 -7.04 -9.90 0.21
C VAL A 83 -7.27 -10.13 -1.28
N VAL A 84 -6.33 -9.66 -2.10
CA VAL A 84 -6.39 -9.81 -3.56
C VAL A 84 -5.08 -10.45 -4.01
N ASP A 85 -5.16 -11.70 -4.44
CA ASP A 85 -4.01 -12.38 -5.01
C ASP A 85 -3.84 -12.03 -6.49
N LYS A 86 -2.77 -12.54 -7.12
CA LYS A 86 -2.46 -12.23 -8.51
C LYS A 86 -3.59 -12.62 -9.45
N ARG A 87 -4.18 -13.79 -9.22
CA ARG A 87 -5.26 -14.31 -10.08
C ARG A 87 -6.48 -13.40 -10.02
N ARG A 88 -6.88 -13.01 -8.81
CA ARG A 88 -8.02 -12.12 -8.64
C ARG A 88 -7.72 -10.72 -9.19
N PHE A 89 -6.49 -10.27 -9.02
CA PHE A 89 -6.06 -8.99 -9.55
C PHE A 89 -6.23 -8.94 -11.07
N LEU A 90 -5.75 -9.97 -11.77
CA LEU A 90 -5.88 -10.05 -13.22
C LEU A 90 -7.34 -10.12 -13.66
N PHE A 91 -8.16 -10.87 -12.93
CA PHE A 91 -9.58 -10.96 -13.19
C PHE A 91 -10.24 -9.58 -13.06
N LEU A 92 -9.91 -8.84 -12.00
CA LEU A 92 -10.49 -7.53 -11.77
C LEU A 92 -10.08 -6.52 -12.84
N ILE A 93 -8.84 -6.57 -13.30
CA ILE A 93 -8.37 -5.70 -14.39
C ILE A 93 -9.18 -5.97 -15.65
N GLN A 94 -9.44 -7.23 -15.94
CA GLN A 94 -10.16 -7.61 -17.15
C GLN A 94 -11.64 -7.24 -17.08
N GLU A 95 -12.28 -7.50 -15.93
CA GLU A 95 -13.72 -7.29 -15.79
C GLU A 95 -14.09 -5.86 -15.41
N THR A 96 -13.18 -5.16 -14.73
CA THR A 96 -13.43 -3.79 -14.27
C THR A 96 -12.18 -2.96 -14.54
N PRO A 97 -11.97 -2.53 -15.78
CA PRO A 97 -10.73 -1.78 -16.13
C PRO A 97 -10.47 -0.54 -15.27
N VAL A 98 -11.53 0.09 -14.75
CA VAL A 98 -11.37 1.24 -13.86
C VAL A 98 -10.57 0.87 -12.62
N PHE A 99 -10.63 -0.39 -12.19
CA PHE A 99 -9.82 -0.87 -11.08
C PHE A 99 -8.32 -0.67 -11.37
N ALA A 100 -7.90 -0.96 -12.60
CA ALA A 100 -6.49 -0.77 -12.97
C ALA A 100 -6.10 0.71 -12.88
N ILE A 101 -7.00 1.61 -13.28
CA ILE A 101 -6.75 3.05 -13.17
C ILE A 101 -6.61 3.46 -11.70
N GLN A 102 -7.45 2.93 -10.81
CA GLN A 102 -7.36 3.22 -9.38
C GLN A 102 -6.01 2.75 -8.81
N VAL A 103 -5.57 1.56 -9.19
CA VAL A 103 -4.27 1.04 -8.75
C VAL A 103 -3.15 1.96 -9.23
N MET A 104 -3.18 2.37 -10.49
CA MET A 104 -2.17 3.25 -11.05
C MET A 104 -2.14 4.61 -10.36
N LYS A 105 -3.30 5.15 -10.00
CA LYS A 105 -3.38 6.42 -9.27
C LYS A 105 -2.72 6.31 -7.89
N VAL A 106 -2.98 5.21 -7.20
CA VAL A 106 -2.36 4.96 -5.89
C VAL A 106 -0.84 4.88 -6.04
N MET A 107 -0.37 4.17 -7.06
CA MET A 107 1.07 4.06 -7.34
C MET A 107 1.68 5.43 -7.61
N ALA A 108 1.02 6.24 -8.41
CA ALA A 108 1.50 7.58 -8.72
C ALA A 108 1.56 8.46 -7.47
N ASP A 109 0.55 8.40 -6.63
CA ASP A 109 0.53 9.18 -5.38
C ASP A 109 1.64 8.76 -4.43
N ARG A 110 1.89 7.46 -4.31
CA ARG A 110 2.97 6.95 -3.45
C ARG A 110 4.34 7.36 -3.99
N LEU A 111 4.51 7.31 -5.30
CA LEU A 111 5.75 7.75 -5.91
C LEU A 111 6.04 9.22 -5.58
N ARG A 112 5.03 10.07 -5.66
CA ARG A 112 5.18 11.48 -5.30
C ARG A 112 5.57 11.65 -3.84
N ARG A 113 4.99 10.85 -2.93
CA ARG A 113 5.32 10.89 -1.51
C ARG A 113 6.76 10.48 -1.25
N VAL A 114 7.22 9.44 -1.93
CA VAL A 114 8.61 8.99 -1.83
C VAL A 114 9.54 10.08 -2.33
N ASP A 115 9.22 10.72 -3.45
CA ASP A 115 10.01 11.82 -3.98
C ASP A 115 10.11 12.97 -2.98
N LEU A 116 9.02 13.29 -2.31
CA LEU A 116 9.02 14.35 -1.29
C LEU A 116 9.90 13.99 -0.11
N LEU A 117 9.91 12.73 0.32
CA LEU A 117 10.79 12.27 1.38
C LEU A 117 12.24 12.39 0.99
N ILE A 118 12.58 12.00 -0.24
CA ILE A 118 13.94 12.11 -0.77
C ILE A 118 14.34 13.58 -0.86
N ALA A 119 13.47 14.42 -1.37
CA ALA A 119 13.74 15.86 -1.51
C ALA A 119 14.02 16.52 -0.14
N LYS A 120 13.23 16.16 0.87
CA LYS A 120 13.46 16.67 2.23
C LYS A 120 14.80 16.22 2.78
N SER A 121 15.17 14.98 2.53
CA SER A 121 16.44 14.44 2.99
C SER A 121 17.59 15.16 2.30
N ASP A 122 17.51 15.34 0.98
CA ASP A 122 18.54 16.02 0.21
C ASP A 122 18.66 17.50 0.61
N PHE A 123 17.52 18.16 0.80
CA PHE A 123 17.49 19.53 1.24
C PHE A 123 18.19 19.69 2.59
N GLY A 124 17.89 18.78 3.52
CA GLY A 124 18.53 18.80 4.83
C GLY A 124 20.03 18.62 4.73
N ARG A 125 20.49 17.75 3.85
CA ARG A 125 21.92 17.55 3.63
C ARG A 125 22.57 18.77 3.00
N THR A 126 21.89 19.36 2.04
CA THR A 126 22.40 20.54 1.34
C THR A 126 22.58 21.71 2.30
N ASN A 127 21.71 21.82 3.28
CA ASN A 127 21.75 22.90 4.25
C ASN A 127 22.77 22.73 5.36
N ARG A 128 23.49 21.64 5.37
CA ARG A 128 24.46 21.35 6.43
C ARG A 128 25.80 22.02 6.25
N GLY A 129 25.93 22.87 5.29
CA GLY A 129 27.18 23.55 5.06
C GLY A 129 27.42 23.75 3.58
N PRO A 130 28.60 24.28 3.26
CA PRO A 130 28.92 24.52 1.85
C PRO A 130 28.93 23.22 1.09
N GLN A 131 28.28 23.24 -0.02
CA GLN A 131 28.14 22.08 -0.89
C GLN A 131 29.09 22.13 -2.04
N ASN A 132 30.05 22.88 -1.93
CA ASN A 132 31.00 23.12 -3.00
C ASN A 132 32.22 22.29 -2.87
#